data_98107b5e7311e7c6b67d1d86aebe2995
#
_entry.id   98107b5e7311e7c6b67d1d86aebe2995
#
_cell.length_a   1.000
_cell.length_b   1.000
_cell.length_c   1.000
_cell.angle_alpha   90.00
_cell.angle_beta   90.00
_cell.angle_gamma   90.00
#
_symmetry.space_group_name_H-M   'P 1'
#
loop_
_entity.id
_entity.type
_entity.pdbx_description
1 polymer ?
#
loop_
_entity_poly.entity_id
_entity_poly.type
_entity_poly.pdbx_seq_one_letter_code
_entity_poly.pdbx_strand_id
1 'polypeptide(L)'
;MFAPTPFNKVLRLAFGASLGLLLAKLTNSDQWGVFFTISPVLLLGLIPRLTPFVVLQYVSANLIAGSMVLLYSWLGALSAVMTLLVFIYFLWLFRLMAKGAFFVFAAIAIINGSIFLHFASYPSMDPGQMLGNALLAVLFALLISGAVIWLLPVPEQPMQMPPAKTPLEQQQQSLVAAAIATLSFVAFQLLDLQDSLSAQASSILILLPMSFTGIVQAGIKRASGVLLGSAYAIAVQLVLYDNYQHLPLTMLAFFFGMLIFARAQQLEGPGSGVAFGGMTTMAIIFGQYLKPDQDLMYSALYRISSVSVAVVLTLLLATVLYLQLDRRNLKTNANKKAPLSSN
;
A
#
# COMPACT_ATOMS: atom_id res chain seq x y z
N MET A 1 4.98 -17.33 -26.54
CA MET A 1 5.55 -16.06 -26.07
C MET A 1 5.07 -14.96 -27.01
N PHE A 2 4.38 -13.93 -26.50
CA PHE A 2 3.87 -12.83 -27.32
C PHE A 2 4.98 -11.83 -27.66
N ALA A 3 4.81 -11.05 -28.73
CA ALA A 3 5.74 -9.98 -29.06
C ALA A 3 5.77 -8.91 -27.96
N PRO A 4 6.94 -8.30 -27.64
CA PRO A 4 7.04 -7.28 -26.62
C PRO A 4 6.32 -5.99 -27.04
N THR A 5 5.23 -5.66 -26.38
CA THR A 5 4.46 -4.44 -26.63
C THR A 5 4.24 -3.65 -25.33
N PRO A 6 4.09 -2.33 -25.39
CA PRO A 6 3.73 -1.55 -24.20
C PRO A 6 2.40 -1.99 -23.58
N PHE A 7 1.46 -2.47 -24.38
CA PHE A 7 0.16 -2.96 -23.92
C PHE A 7 0.27 -4.24 -23.06
N ASN A 8 1.33 -5.04 -23.25
CA ASN A 8 1.56 -6.22 -22.44
C ASN A 8 1.67 -5.88 -20.95
N LYS A 9 2.13 -4.67 -20.57
CA LYS A 9 2.15 -4.21 -19.18
C LYS A 9 0.74 -4.11 -18.59
N VAL A 10 -0.22 -3.63 -19.38
CA VAL A 10 -1.63 -3.54 -18.98
C VAL A 10 -2.20 -4.94 -18.77
N LEU A 11 -1.95 -5.85 -19.73
CA LEU A 11 -2.40 -7.25 -19.65
C LEU A 11 -1.78 -7.97 -18.44
N ARG A 12 -0.48 -7.75 -18.13
CA ARG A 12 0.16 -8.33 -16.93
C ARG A 12 -0.60 -7.99 -15.67
N LEU A 13 -0.93 -6.70 -15.48
CA LEU A 13 -1.65 -6.23 -14.31
C LEU A 13 -3.06 -6.83 -14.24
N ALA A 14 -3.80 -6.80 -15.34
CA ALA A 14 -5.15 -7.32 -15.38
C ALA A 14 -5.20 -8.84 -15.13
N PHE A 15 -4.38 -9.64 -15.81
CA PHE A 15 -4.29 -11.07 -15.58
C PHE A 15 -3.74 -11.41 -14.21
N GLY A 16 -2.68 -10.72 -13.77
CA GLY A 16 -2.07 -10.98 -12.45
C GLY A 16 -3.05 -10.77 -11.31
N ALA A 17 -3.77 -9.65 -11.31
CA ALA A 17 -4.79 -9.35 -10.31
C ALA A 17 -5.96 -10.35 -10.36
N SER A 18 -6.44 -10.68 -11.57
CA SER A 18 -7.56 -11.60 -11.74
C SER A 18 -7.21 -13.04 -11.34
N LEU A 19 -6.01 -13.51 -11.65
CA LEU A 19 -5.53 -14.80 -11.17
C LEU A 19 -5.38 -14.82 -9.64
N GLY A 20 -4.97 -13.71 -9.04
CA GLY A 20 -4.95 -13.55 -7.58
C GLY A 20 -6.35 -13.69 -6.97
N LEU A 21 -7.36 -13.03 -7.54
CA LEU A 21 -8.75 -13.15 -7.10
C LEU A 21 -9.27 -14.60 -7.28
N LEU A 22 -8.99 -15.23 -8.41
CA LEU A 22 -9.37 -16.62 -8.65
C LEU A 22 -8.78 -17.55 -7.60
N LEU A 23 -7.49 -17.41 -7.29
CA LEU A 23 -6.83 -18.22 -6.26
C LEU A 23 -7.43 -18.01 -4.87
N ALA A 24 -7.76 -16.76 -4.50
CA ALA A 24 -8.44 -16.49 -3.25
C ALA A 24 -9.75 -17.28 -3.12
N LYS A 25 -10.51 -17.37 -4.22
CA LYS A 25 -11.76 -18.14 -4.25
C LYS A 25 -11.54 -19.66 -4.27
N LEU A 26 -10.56 -20.14 -5.02
CA LEU A 26 -10.24 -21.58 -5.09
C LEU A 26 -9.66 -22.13 -3.77
N THR A 27 -8.97 -21.31 -3.01
CA THR A 27 -8.38 -21.72 -1.71
C THR A 27 -9.31 -21.52 -0.53
N ASN A 28 -10.58 -21.13 -0.77
CA ASN A 28 -11.54 -20.75 0.27
C ASN A 28 -10.96 -19.75 1.31
N SER A 29 -10.04 -18.90 0.86
CA SER A 29 -9.41 -17.88 1.68
C SER A 29 -10.25 -16.61 1.74
N ASP A 30 -11.58 -16.73 1.86
CA ASP A 30 -12.51 -15.60 1.77
C ASP A 30 -12.23 -14.49 2.79
N GLN A 31 -11.79 -14.85 3.99
CA GLN A 31 -11.43 -13.87 5.02
C GLN A 31 -10.14 -13.11 4.68
N TRP A 32 -9.21 -13.76 3.97
CA TRP A 32 -7.88 -13.24 3.65
C TRP A 32 -7.67 -12.98 2.14
N GLY A 33 -8.75 -13.01 1.37
CA GLY A 33 -8.74 -12.85 -0.09
C GLY A 33 -8.05 -11.56 -0.56
N VAL A 34 -8.07 -10.52 0.28
CA VAL A 34 -7.38 -9.26 0.01
C VAL A 34 -5.87 -9.44 -0.22
N PHE A 35 -5.21 -10.37 0.48
CA PHE A 35 -3.77 -10.60 0.29
C PHE A 35 -3.47 -11.19 -1.08
N PHE A 36 -4.34 -12.09 -1.56
CA PHE A 36 -4.18 -12.71 -2.88
C PHE A 36 -4.42 -11.73 -4.03
N THR A 37 -5.35 -10.79 -3.87
CA THR A 37 -5.67 -9.81 -4.91
C THR A 37 -4.69 -8.65 -4.94
N ILE A 38 -4.28 -8.13 -3.77
CA ILE A 38 -3.44 -6.94 -3.68
C ILE A 38 -1.96 -7.25 -3.97
N SER A 39 -1.47 -8.44 -3.60
CA SER A 39 -0.05 -8.78 -3.75
C SER A 39 0.43 -8.78 -5.22
N PRO A 40 -0.29 -9.37 -6.20
CA PRO A 40 0.06 -9.23 -7.61
C PRO A 40 -0.03 -7.78 -8.12
N VAL A 41 -1.01 -7.01 -7.64
CA VAL A 41 -1.16 -5.59 -8.01
C VAL A 41 0.02 -4.76 -7.51
N LEU A 42 0.46 -4.97 -6.27
CA LEU A 42 1.65 -4.29 -5.73
C LEU A 42 2.92 -4.71 -6.49
N LEU A 43 3.08 -6.00 -6.73
CA LEU A 43 4.28 -6.54 -7.37
C LEU A 43 4.39 -6.09 -8.83
N LEU A 44 3.34 -6.19 -9.62
CA LEU A 44 3.33 -5.83 -11.03
C LEU A 44 3.15 -4.31 -11.27
N GLY A 45 2.50 -3.61 -10.34
CA GLY A 45 2.19 -2.19 -10.47
C GLY A 45 3.28 -1.24 -9.98
N LEU A 46 4.01 -1.63 -8.91
CA LEU A 46 5.07 -0.81 -8.33
C LEU A 46 6.48 -1.22 -8.78
N ILE A 47 6.66 -2.50 -9.15
CA ILE A 47 7.97 -3.05 -9.46
C ILE A 47 8.14 -3.16 -10.98
N PRO A 48 9.06 -2.37 -11.59
CA PRO A 48 9.21 -2.35 -13.04
C PRO A 48 9.83 -3.62 -13.61
N ARG A 49 10.70 -4.32 -12.84
CA ARG A 49 11.40 -5.55 -13.25
C ARG A 49 11.52 -6.54 -12.11
N LEU A 50 11.22 -7.80 -12.38
CA LEU A 50 11.37 -8.90 -11.43
C LEU A 50 12.76 -9.54 -11.62
N THR A 51 13.76 -8.95 -10.98
CA THR A 51 15.11 -9.54 -10.91
C THR A 51 15.23 -10.41 -9.65
N PRO A 52 16.17 -11.38 -9.58
CA PRO A 52 16.38 -12.18 -8.36
C PRO A 52 16.59 -11.33 -7.11
N PHE A 53 17.30 -10.21 -7.24
CA PHE A 53 17.49 -9.25 -6.14
C PHE A 53 16.19 -8.59 -5.69
N VAL A 54 15.30 -8.23 -6.62
CA VAL A 54 13.99 -7.68 -6.31
C VAL A 54 13.08 -8.73 -5.67
N VAL A 55 13.12 -9.97 -6.14
CA VAL A 55 12.38 -11.09 -5.52
C VAL A 55 12.85 -11.29 -4.07
N LEU A 56 14.16 -11.28 -3.83
CA LEU A 56 14.71 -11.37 -2.48
C LEU A 56 14.24 -10.21 -1.60
N GLN A 57 14.25 -8.97 -2.11
CA GLN A 57 13.71 -7.80 -1.39
C GLN A 57 12.22 -7.97 -1.06
N TYR A 58 11.42 -8.46 -2.01
CA TYR A 58 9.99 -8.66 -1.81
C TYR A 58 9.69 -9.74 -0.76
N VAL A 59 10.37 -10.87 -0.83
CA VAL A 59 10.20 -11.97 0.16
C VAL A 59 10.66 -11.52 1.54
N SER A 60 11.86 -10.95 1.65
CA SER A 60 12.39 -10.49 2.94
C SER A 60 11.57 -9.37 3.56
N ALA A 61 10.97 -8.48 2.76
CA ALA A 61 10.04 -7.46 3.24
C ALA A 61 8.79 -8.07 3.91
N ASN A 62 8.23 -9.12 3.30
CA ASN A 62 7.07 -9.82 3.87
C ASN A 62 7.43 -10.61 5.14
N LEU A 63 8.62 -11.22 5.18
CA LEU A 63 9.10 -11.90 6.38
C LEU A 63 9.31 -10.92 7.55
N ILE A 64 9.89 -9.77 7.30
CA ILE A 64 10.05 -8.71 8.31
C ILE A 64 8.69 -8.14 8.75
N ALA A 65 7.76 -7.93 7.82
CA ALA A 65 6.41 -7.52 8.17
C ALA A 65 5.71 -8.59 9.04
N GLY A 66 5.86 -9.85 8.69
CA GLY A 66 5.33 -10.99 9.46
C GLY A 66 5.95 -11.14 10.84
N SER A 67 7.26 -10.87 10.99
CA SER A 67 7.92 -10.91 12.30
C SER A 67 7.34 -9.87 13.28
N MET A 68 6.87 -8.72 12.77
CA MET A 68 6.18 -7.72 13.60
C MET A 68 4.83 -8.22 14.12
N VAL A 69 4.13 -9.08 13.37
CA VAL A 69 2.91 -9.74 13.85
C VAL A 69 3.19 -10.68 15.02
N LEU A 70 4.23 -11.52 14.87
CA LEU A 70 4.67 -12.41 15.95
C LEU A 70 5.09 -11.62 17.19
N LEU A 71 5.80 -10.52 16.99
CA LEU A 71 6.19 -9.65 18.09
C LEU A 71 4.96 -9.01 18.76
N TYR A 72 3.96 -8.60 17.96
CA TYR A 72 2.71 -8.06 18.48
C TYR A 72 1.93 -9.11 19.29
N SER A 73 1.89 -10.36 18.86
CA SER A 73 1.20 -11.43 19.58
C SER A 73 1.80 -11.70 20.98
N TRP A 74 3.08 -11.39 21.17
CA TRP A 74 3.76 -11.56 22.47
C TRP A 74 3.74 -10.31 23.35
N LEU A 75 3.88 -9.14 22.74
CA LEU A 75 4.06 -7.86 23.44
C LEU A 75 2.87 -6.91 23.31
N GLY A 76 1.81 -7.27 22.60
CA GLY A 76 0.66 -6.39 22.34
C GLY A 76 -0.03 -5.89 23.61
N ALA A 77 -0.02 -6.68 24.69
CA ALA A 77 -0.52 -6.28 26.00
C ALA A 77 0.26 -5.08 26.61
N LEU A 78 1.51 -4.88 26.20
CA LEU A 78 2.36 -3.77 26.61
C LEU A 78 2.29 -2.65 25.58
N SER A 79 1.16 -1.96 25.48
CA SER A 79 0.84 -1.00 24.41
C SER A 79 1.91 0.08 24.20
N ALA A 80 2.50 0.62 25.25
CA ALA A 80 3.57 1.63 25.17
C ALA A 80 4.85 1.06 24.52
N VAL A 81 5.24 -0.15 24.91
CA VAL A 81 6.42 -0.84 24.37
C VAL A 81 6.18 -1.16 22.90
N MET A 82 4.98 -1.69 22.57
CA MET A 82 4.63 -2.02 21.19
C MET A 82 4.57 -0.78 20.30
N THR A 83 4.01 0.33 20.77
CA THR A 83 4.02 1.61 20.03
C THR A 83 5.45 2.08 19.74
N LEU A 84 6.36 1.98 20.71
CA LEU A 84 7.76 2.32 20.49
C LEU A 84 8.43 1.41 19.46
N LEU A 85 8.17 0.11 19.51
CA LEU A 85 8.70 -0.85 18.52
C LEU A 85 8.16 -0.57 17.11
N VAL A 86 6.87 -0.27 16.97
CA VAL A 86 6.27 0.14 15.69
C VAL A 86 6.90 1.42 15.16
N PHE A 87 7.17 2.40 16.04
CA PHE A 87 7.85 3.62 15.63
C PHE A 87 9.29 3.34 15.14
N ILE A 88 10.06 2.52 15.87
CA ILE A 88 11.42 2.13 15.48
C ILE A 88 11.39 1.37 14.15
N TYR A 89 10.44 0.46 13.96
CA TYR A 89 10.24 -0.29 12.73
C TYR A 89 10.00 0.65 11.53
N PHE A 90 9.03 1.56 11.61
CA PHE A 90 8.76 2.51 10.55
C PHE A 90 9.94 3.46 10.31
N LEU A 91 10.59 3.95 11.36
CA LEU A 91 11.75 4.84 11.25
C LEU A 91 12.92 4.16 10.52
N TRP A 92 13.20 2.91 10.85
CA TRP A 92 14.24 2.13 10.19
C TRP A 92 13.92 1.93 8.70
N LEU A 93 12.71 1.55 8.36
CA LEU A 93 12.28 1.33 6.98
C LEU A 93 12.25 2.62 6.16
N PHE A 94 11.73 3.72 6.69
CA PHE A 94 11.74 5.00 5.98
C PHE A 94 13.18 5.51 5.76
N ARG A 95 14.10 5.27 6.69
CA ARG A 95 15.52 5.57 6.49
C ARG A 95 16.16 4.72 5.40
N LEU A 96 15.84 3.43 5.34
CA LEU A 96 16.31 2.55 4.25
C LEU A 96 15.75 2.99 2.90
N MET A 97 14.47 3.32 2.85
CA MET A 97 13.81 3.81 1.63
C MET A 97 14.44 5.13 1.15
N ALA A 98 14.75 6.05 2.06
CA ALA A 98 15.40 7.31 1.75
C ALA A 98 16.80 7.17 1.13
N LYS A 99 17.54 6.11 1.50
CA LYS A 99 18.86 5.77 0.92
C LYS A 99 18.78 5.17 -0.50
N GLY A 100 17.60 4.69 -0.93
CA GLY A 100 17.33 4.20 -2.29
C GLY A 100 17.74 2.77 -2.59
N ALA A 101 18.85 2.24 -2.07
CA ALA A 101 19.36 0.92 -2.42
C ALA A 101 18.39 -0.24 -2.10
N PHE A 102 17.63 -0.12 -1.02
CA PHE A 102 16.62 -1.09 -0.58
C PHE A 102 15.19 -0.52 -0.67
N PHE A 103 14.95 0.29 -1.69
CA PHE A 103 13.66 0.98 -1.85
C PHE A 103 12.48 0.00 -1.90
N VAL A 104 12.59 -1.07 -2.72
CA VAL A 104 11.52 -2.07 -2.87
C VAL A 104 11.27 -2.79 -1.55
N PHE A 105 12.33 -3.25 -0.88
CA PHE A 105 12.23 -3.88 0.43
C PHE A 105 11.51 -2.98 1.43
N ALA A 106 11.97 -1.74 1.57
CA ALA A 106 11.43 -0.82 2.56
C ALA A 106 9.97 -0.43 2.25
N ALA A 107 9.66 -0.11 0.98
CA ALA A 107 8.30 0.25 0.59
C ALA A 107 7.30 -0.90 0.83
N ILE A 108 7.65 -2.12 0.42
CA ILE A 108 6.79 -3.30 0.64
C ILE A 108 6.67 -3.64 2.14
N ALA A 109 7.77 -3.57 2.90
CA ALA A 109 7.73 -3.82 4.35
C ALA A 109 6.89 -2.77 5.09
N ILE A 110 6.94 -1.49 4.70
CA ILE A 110 6.10 -0.43 5.25
C ILE A 110 4.62 -0.70 4.97
N ILE A 111 4.27 -1.00 3.70
CA ILE A 111 2.88 -1.24 3.29
C ILE A 111 2.34 -2.49 3.99
N ASN A 112 3.01 -3.64 3.81
CA ASN A 112 2.52 -4.91 4.33
C ASN A 112 2.63 -4.97 5.86
N GLY A 113 3.68 -4.40 6.46
CA GLY A 113 3.80 -4.28 7.90
C GLY A 113 2.67 -3.48 8.53
N SER A 114 2.25 -2.37 7.91
CA SER A 114 1.09 -1.60 8.34
C SER A 114 -0.21 -2.42 8.26
N ILE A 115 -0.42 -3.14 7.14
CA ILE A 115 -1.60 -3.98 6.94
C ILE A 115 -1.61 -5.15 7.94
N PHE A 116 -0.49 -5.82 8.11
CA PHE A 116 -0.38 -6.97 9.01
C PHE A 116 -0.56 -6.55 10.47
N LEU A 117 0.08 -5.46 10.90
CA LEU A 117 -0.10 -4.91 12.24
C LEU A 117 -1.52 -4.45 12.50
N HIS A 118 -2.17 -3.86 11.48
CA HIS A 118 -3.57 -3.47 11.58
C HIS A 118 -4.44 -4.69 11.95
N PHE A 119 -4.36 -5.76 11.18
CA PHE A 119 -5.14 -6.96 11.48
C PHE A 119 -4.73 -7.63 12.80
N ALA A 120 -3.42 -7.77 13.07
CA ALA A 120 -2.91 -8.42 14.27
C ALA A 120 -3.30 -7.69 15.58
N SER A 121 -3.68 -6.42 15.48
CA SER A 121 -4.04 -5.60 16.64
C SER A 121 -5.45 -5.84 17.17
N TYR A 122 -6.28 -6.58 16.43
CA TYR A 122 -7.67 -6.86 16.82
C TYR A 122 -7.83 -8.28 17.35
N PRO A 123 -8.48 -8.47 18.53
CA PRO A 123 -8.63 -9.78 19.18
C PRO A 123 -9.44 -10.79 18.36
N SER A 124 -10.27 -10.32 17.43
CA SER A 124 -11.08 -11.16 16.53
C SER A 124 -10.28 -11.87 15.44
N MET A 125 -9.00 -11.48 15.25
CA MET A 125 -8.13 -11.99 14.20
C MET A 125 -7.18 -13.04 14.74
N ASP A 126 -7.05 -14.16 14.02
CA ASP A 126 -6.03 -15.19 14.28
C ASP A 126 -4.72 -14.80 13.55
N PRO A 127 -3.67 -14.41 14.28
CA PRO A 127 -2.39 -14.00 13.67
C PRO A 127 -1.74 -15.14 12.88
N GLY A 128 -1.92 -16.39 13.31
CA GLY A 128 -1.33 -17.56 12.64
C GLY A 128 -1.96 -17.81 11.28
N GLN A 129 -3.29 -17.83 11.21
CA GLN A 129 -4.02 -17.96 9.95
C GLN A 129 -3.75 -16.79 9.01
N MET A 130 -3.76 -15.56 9.53
CA MET A 130 -3.45 -14.37 8.76
C MET A 130 -2.07 -14.47 8.12
N LEU A 131 -1.05 -14.78 8.90
CA LEU A 131 0.33 -14.86 8.45
C LEU A 131 0.52 -15.99 7.43
N GLY A 132 -0.08 -17.17 7.67
CA GLY A 132 -0.07 -18.30 6.74
C GLY A 132 -0.66 -17.91 5.37
N ASN A 133 -1.83 -17.28 5.35
CA ASN A 133 -2.49 -16.83 4.12
C ASN A 133 -1.71 -15.69 3.44
N ALA A 134 -1.12 -14.76 4.20
CA ALA A 134 -0.30 -13.69 3.65
C ALA A 134 0.97 -14.25 2.97
N LEU A 135 1.67 -15.19 3.58
CA LEU A 135 2.85 -15.83 2.99
C LEU A 135 2.48 -16.69 1.77
N LEU A 136 1.35 -17.41 1.82
CA LEU A 136 0.83 -18.12 0.67
C LEU A 136 0.49 -17.18 -0.49
N ALA A 137 -0.14 -16.04 -0.20
CA ALA A 137 -0.42 -15.00 -1.19
C ALA A 137 0.85 -14.41 -1.81
N VAL A 138 1.92 -14.24 -1.02
CA VAL A 138 3.24 -13.81 -1.52
C VAL A 138 3.82 -14.82 -2.49
N LEU A 139 3.76 -16.12 -2.15
CA LEU A 139 4.22 -17.20 -3.03
C LEU A 139 3.45 -17.20 -4.35
N PHE A 140 2.13 -17.17 -4.29
CA PHE A 140 1.28 -17.13 -5.50
C PHE A 140 1.48 -15.84 -6.30
N ALA A 141 1.64 -14.70 -5.65
CA ALA A 141 1.94 -13.45 -6.35
C ALA A 141 3.25 -13.53 -7.16
N LEU A 142 4.29 -14.16 -6.61
CA LEU A 142 5.55 -14.37 -7.31
C LEU A 142 5.39 -15.33 -8.49
N LEU A 143 4.68 -16.45 -8.30
CA LEU A 143 4.42 -17.43 -9.36
C LEU A 143 3.58 -16.83 -10.49
N ILE A 144 2.48 -16.16 -10.15
CA ILE A 144 1.61 -15.47 -11.13
C ILE A 144 2.41 -14.39 -11.87
N SER A 145 3.12 -13.53 -11.12
CA SER A 145 3.88 -12.43 -11.73
C SER A 145 5.00 -12.96 -12.62
N GLY A 146 5.71 -13.99 -12.20
CA GLY A 146 6.71 -14.67 -13.03
C GLY A 146 6.12 -15.22 -14.33
N ALA A 147 4.98 -15.92 -14.23
CA ALA A 147 4.29 -16.50 -15.37
C ALA A 147 3.80 -15.42 -16.36
N VAL A 148 3.11 -14.37 -15.87
CA VAL A 148 2.61 -13.31 -16.76
C VAL A 148 3.74 -12.45 -17.35
N ILE A 149 4.85 -12.27 -16.65
CA ILE A 149 6.04 -11.58 -17.18
C ILE A 149 6.69 -12.40 -18.29
N TRP A 150 6.76 -13.71 -18.12
CA TRP A 150 7.30 -14.62 -19.14
C TRP A 150 6.42 -14.70 -20.38
N LEU A 151 5.08 -14.77 -20.20
CA LEU A 151 4.12 -14.87 -21.29
C LEU A 151 3.97 -13.56 -22.07
N LEU A 152 4.01 -12.42 -21.39
CA LEU A 152 3.71 -11.09 -21.91
C LEU A 152 4.93 -10.17 -21.76
N PRO A 153 6.01 -10.32 -22.54
CA PRO A 153 7.20 -9.49 -22.40
C PRO A 153 6.91 -8.01 -22.71
N VAL A 154 7.57 -7.12 -21.98
CA VAL A 154 7.46 -5.65 -22.14
C VAL A 154 8.82 -5.11 -22.56
N PRO A 155 8.86 -4.10 -23.46
CA PRO A 155 10.12 -3.41 -23.79
C PRO A 155 10.79 -2.85 -22.55
N GLU A 156 12.13 -2.94 -22.52
CA GLU A 156 12.90 -2.42 -21.41
C GLU A 156 12.74 -0.90 -21.28
N GLN A 157 12.37 -0.45 -20.11
CA GLN A 157 12.35 0.99 -19.76
C GLN A 157 13.44 1.26 -18.71
N PRO A 158 14.20 2.36 -18.86
CA PRO A 158 15.17 2.75 -17.84
C PRO A 158 14.46 3.03 -16.52
N MET A 159 15.01 2.52 -15.42
CA MET A 159 14.50 2.79 -14.09
C MET A 159 14.86 4.23 -13.71
N GLN A 160 13.86 5.07 -13.55
CA GLN A 160 14.06 6.42 -13.02
C GLN A 160 14.25 6.33 -11.50
N MET A 161 15.47 6.60 -11.05
CA MET A 161 15.72 6.73 -9.61
C MET A 161 15.29 8.14 -9.14
N PRO A 162 14.63 8.24 -7.98
CA PRO A 162 14.36 9.56 -7.40
C PRO A 162 15.68 10.31 -7.15
N PRO A 163 15.66 11.64 -7.20
CA PRO A 163 16.86 12.45 -6.96
C PRO A 163 17.42 12.18 -5.55
N ALA A 164 18.74 12.15 -5.44
CA ALA A 164 19.42 11.93 -4.17
C ALA A 164 19.10 13.07 -3.20
N LYS A 165 18.65 12.71 -1.99
CA LYS A 165 18.34 13.64 -0.90
C LYS A 165 19.58 13.86 -0.03
N THR A 166 19.70 15.06 0.55
CA THR A 166 20.76 15.33 1.53
C THR A 166 20.57 14.48 2.79
N PRO A 167 21.65 14.16 3.54
CA PRO A 167 21.53 13.35 4.78
C PRO A 167 20.57 13.96 5.81
N LEU A 168 20.52 15.29 5.91
CA LEU A 168 19.62 16.00 6.82
C LEU A 168 18.16 15.84 6.38
N GLU A 169 17.88 16.02 5.09
CA GLU A 169 16.53 15.78 4.53
C GLU A 169 16.09 14.35 4.72
N GLN A 170 16.97 13.37 4.47
CA GLN A 170 16.68 11.95 4.69
C GLN A 170 16.27 11.68 6.15
N GLN A 171 17.02 12.24 7.11
CA GLN A 171 16.73 12.06 8.53
C GLN A 171 15.42 12.72 8.93
N GLN A 172 15.19 13.98 8.54
CA GLN A 172 13.99 14.72 8.91
C GLN A 172 12.74 14.11 8.30
N GLN A 173 12.76 13.81 6.99
CA GLN A 173 11.62 13.22 6.29
C GLN A 173 11.31 11.82 6.80
N SER A 174 12.31 11.00 7.11
CA SER A 174 12.10 9.66 7.69
C SER A 174 11.47 9.74 9.07
N LEU A 175 11.89 10.71 9.90
CA LEU A 175 11.34 10.90 11.23
C LEU A 175 9.87 11.32 11.18
N VAL A 176 9.53 12.28 10.30
CA VAL A 176 8.15 12.74 10.11
C VAL A 176 7.26 11.62 9.59
N ALA A 177 7.70 10.91 8.55
CA ALA A 177 6.94 9.82 7.99
C ALA A 177 6.70 8.69 9.01
N ALA A 178 7.72 8.32 9.78
CA ALA A 178 7.60 7.31 10.85
C ALA A 178 6.66 7.77 11.97
N ALA A 179 6.74 9.03 12.38
CA ALA A 179 5.84 9.59 13.40
C ALA A 179 4.38 9.55 12.93
N ILE A 180 4.10 9.98 11.69
CA ILE A 180 2.74 9.97 11.13
C ILE A 180 2.24 8.52 10.99
N ALA A 181 3.07 7.60 10.48
CA ALA A 181 2.70 6.19 10.34
C ALA A 181 2.35 5.54 11.69
N THR A 182 3.13 5.83 12.72
CA THR A 182 2.88 5.32 14.09
C THR A 182 1.63 5.94 14.70
N LEU A 183 1.46 7.26 14.57
CA LEU A 183 0.26 7.94 15.07
C LEU A 183 -1.00 7.44 14.35
N SER A 184 -0.92 7.22 13.06
CA SER A 184 -2.01 6.58 12.29
C SER A 184 -2.34 5.20 12.86
N PHE A 185 -1.34 4.33 13.04
CA PHE A 185 -1.53 3.01 13.61
C PHE A 185 -2.22 3.07 14.99
N VAL A 186 -1.73 3.92 15.90
CA VAL A 186 -2.32 4.09 17.25
C VAL A 186 -3.75 4.62 17.17
N ALA A 187 -4.02 5.59 16.29
CA ALA A 187 -5.36 6.14 16.12
C ALA A 187 -6.37 5.09 15.66
N PHE A 188 -5.99 4.22 14.70
CA PHE A 188 -6.86 3.13 14.24
C PHE A 188 -7.18 2.12 15.34
N GLN A 189 -6.22 1.85 16.24
CA GLN A 189 -6.45 0.98 17.41
C GLN A 189 -7.35 1.64 18.46
N LEU A 190 -7.06 2.89 18.83
CA LEU A 190 -7.82 3.61 19.85
C LEU A 190 -9.28 3.83 19.46
N LEU A 191 -9.56 3.99 18.17
CA LEU A 191 -10.89 4.20 17.63
C LEU A 191 -11.58 2.91 17.18
N ASP A 192 -10.95 1.75 17.40
CA ASP A 192 -11.45 0.42 17.03
C ASP A 192 -11.92 0.32 15.56
N LEU A 193 -11.09 0.84 14.64
CA LEU A 193 -11.41 0.95 13.22
C LEU A 193 -11.01 -0.32 12.44
N GLN A 194 -11.42 -1.49 12.90
CA GLN A 194 -11.07 -2.79 12.33
C GLN A 194 -11.39 -2.91 10.84
N ASP A 195 -12.56 -2.42 10.41
CA ASP A 195 -13.01 -2.49 9.01
C ASP A 195 -12.35 -1.46 8.09
N SER A 196 -11.53 -0.56 8.65
CA SER A 196 -10.93 0.55 7.91
C SER A 196 -9.54 0.27 7.34
N LEU A 197 -9.27 -1.00 6.95
CA LEU A 197 -7.98 -1.39 6.34
C LEU A 197 -7.53 -0.48 5.20
N SER A 198 -8.45 -0.08 4.33
CA SER A 198 -8.15 0.83 3.21
C SER A 198 -7.71 2.21 3.65
N ALA A 199 -8.29 2.70 4.73
CA ALA A 199 -7.93 3.99 5.31
C ALA A 199 -6.53 3.91 5.91
N GLN A 200 -6.22 2.85 6.68
CA GLN A 200 -4.89 2.58 7.21
C GLN A 200 -3.85 2.46 6.10
N ALA A 201 -4.09 1.61 5.10
CA ALA A 201 -3.20 1.44 3.96
C ALA A 201 -3.00 2.75 3.18
N SER A 202 -4.05 3.58 3.06
CA SER A 202 -3.97 4.87 2.36
C SER A 202 -3.13 5.88 3.12
N SER A 203 -3.27 5.96 4.45
CA SER A 203 -2.43 6.82 5.31
C SER A 203 -0.94 6.51 5.14
N ILE A 204 -0.61 5.23 4.94
CA ILE A 204 0.77 4.80 4.73
C ILE A 204 1.26 5.07 3.30
N LEU A 205 0.44 4.74 2.29
CA LEU A 205 0.82 4.90 0.88
C LEU A 205 1.14 6.36 0.52
N ILE A 206 0.43 7.32 1.11
CA ILE A 206 0.68 8.74 0.84
C ILE A 206 1.98 9.25 1.48
N LEU A 207 2.58 8.51 2.42
CA LEU A 207 3.85 8.87 3.05
C LEU A 207 5.08 8.41 2.24
N LEU A 208 4.92 7.49 1.28
CA LEU A 208 6.05 6.93 0.53
C LEU A 208 6.91 7.98 -0.22
N PRO A 209 6.38 9.10 -0.75
CA PRO A 209 7.22 10.15 -1.34
C PRO A 209 8.11 10.86 -0.33
N MET A 210 7.80 10.81 0.96
CA MET A 210 8.54 11.38 2.09
C MET A 210 8.73 12.90 2.08
N SER A 211 8.45 13.61 1.00
CA SER A 211 8.49 15.08 0.92
C SER A 211 7.09 15.65 1.12
N PHE A 212 6.96 16.83 1.71
CA PHE A 212 5.65 17.46 1.95
C PHE A 212 4.81 17.60 0.68
N THR A 213 5.38 18.17 -0.38
CA THR A 213 4.71 18.29 -1.69
C THR A 213 4.33 16.93 -2.27
N GLY A 214 5.20 15.93 -2.14
CA GLY A 214 4.93 14.56 -2.57
C GLY A 214 3.80 13.92 -1.79
N ILE A 215 3.73 14.11 -0.46
CA ILE A 215 2.65 13.61 0.41
C ILE A 215 1.31 14.24 0.02
N VAL A 216 1.27 15.56 -0.20
CA VAL A 216 0.04 16.27 -0.62
C VAL A 216 -0.45 15.74 -1.98
N GLN A 217 0.44 15.65 -2.97
CA GLN A 217 0.09 15.11 -4.29
C GLN A 217 -0.37 13.65 -4.22
N ALA A 218 0.33 12.82 -3.44
CA ALA A 218 -0.04 11.43 -3.23
C ALA A 218 -1.41 11.32 -2.54
N GLY A 219 -1.72 12.20 -1.58
CA GLY A 219 -3.01 12.26 -0.90
C GLY A 219 -4.16 12.55 -1.86
N ILE A 220 -4.03 13.58 -2.70
CA ILE A 220 -5.04 13.94 -3.71
C ILE A 220 -5.23 12.78 -4.70
N LYS A 221 -4.14 12.22 -5.23
CA LYS A 221 -4.18 11.10 -6.17
C LYS A 221 -4.83 9.86 -5.53
N ARG A 222 -4.52 9.59 -4.25
CA ARG A 222 -5.10 8.47 -3.52
C ARG A 222 -6.60 8.62 -3.32
N ALA A 223 -7.07 9.78 -2.86
CA ALA A 223 -8.48 10.05 -2.70
C ALA A 223 -9.26 9.92 -4.02
N SER A 224 -8.73 10.50 -5.11
CA SER A 224 -9.31 10.38 -6.44
C SER A 224 -9.34 8.93 -6.94
N GLY A 225 -8.26 8.18 -6.72
CA GLY A 225 -8.19 6.76 -7.10
C GLY A 225 -9.18 5.89 -6.34
N VAL A 226 -9.33 6.12 -5.03
CA VAL A 226 -10.32 5.43 -4.21
C VAL A 226 -11.74 5.73 -4.67
N LEU A 227 -12.04 7.00 -4.97
CA LEU A 227 -13.35 7.40 -5.50
C LEU A 227 -13.67 6.66 -6.81
N LEU A 228 -12.74 6.67 -7.77
CA LEU A 228 -12.95 6.03 -9.08
C LEU A 228 -13.03 4.50 -8.96
N GLY A 229 -12.16 3.88 -8.17
CA GLY A 229 -12.17 2.42 -7.95
C GLY A 229 -13.45 1.95 -7.24
N SER A 230 -13.93 2.72 -6.26
CA SER A 230 -15.18 2.43 -5.55
C SER A 230 -16.40 2.68 -6.46
N ALA A 231 -16.40 3.75 -7.25
CA ALA A 231 -17.47 4.01 -8.22
C ALA A 231 -17.58 2.89 -9.26
N TYR A 232 -16.46 2.36 -9.74
CA TYR A 232 -16.46 1.19 -10.61
C TYR A 232 -17.05 -0.04 -9.92
N ALA A 233 -16.68 -0.32 -8.67
CA ALA A 233 -17.22 -1.46 -7.92
C ALA A 233 -18.73 -1.34 -7.71
N ILE A 234 -19.24 -0.14 -7.41
CA ILE A 234 -20.69 0.15 -7.32
C ILE A 234 -21.37 -0.10 -8.67
N ALA A 235 -20.80 0.41 -9.76
CA ALA A 235 -21.34 0.20 -11.10
C ALA A 235 -21.42 -1.30 -11.45
N VAL A 236 -20.38 -2.08 -11.13
CA VAL A 236 -20.38 -3.53 -11.32
C VAL A 236 -21.50 -4.19 -10.51
N GLN A 237 -21.69 -3.81 -9.26
CA GLN A 237 -22.78 -4.36 -8.43
C GLN A 237 -24.15 -4.04 -9.03
N LEU A 238 -24.38 -2.81 -9.47
CA LEU A 238 -25.65 -2.41 -10.10
C LEU A 238 -25.90 -3.16 -11.43
N VAL A 239 -24.89 -3.38 -12.23
CA VAL A 239 -25.01 -4.13 -13.51
C VAL A 239 -25.20 -5.62 -13.29
N LEU A 240 -24.48 -6.20 -12.36
CA LEU A 240 -24.59 -7.64 -12.07
C LEU A 240 -25.80 -7.96 -11.19
N TYR A 241 -26.30 -6.98 -10.41
CA TYR A 241 -27.44 -7.12 -9.51
C TYR A 241 -27.31 -8.42 -8.69
N ASP A 242 -28.30 -9.33 -8.76
CA ASP A 242 -28.25 -10.62 -8.05
C ASP A 242 -27.21 -11.62 -8.61
N ASN A 243 -26.61 -11.31 -9.76
CA ASN A 243 -25.62 -12.18 -10.40
C ASN A 243 -24.17 -11.94 -9.97
N TYR A 244 -23.91 -11.03 -9.02
CA TYR A 244 -22.55 -10.75 -8.53
C TYR A 244 -21.90 -11.96 -7.84
N GLN A 245 -22.70 -12.94 -7.37
CA GLN A 245 -22.20 -14.19 -6.80
C GLN A 245 -21.69 -15.18 -7.86
N HIS A 246 -22.03 -14.98 -9.14
CA HIS A 246 -21.51 -15.81 -10.22
C HIS A 246 -20.04 -15.45 -10.49
N LEU A 247 -19.14 -16.31 -9.98
CA LEU A 247 -17.69 -16.10 -10.07
C LEU A 247 -17.21 -15.71 -11.50
N PRO A 248 -17.63 -16.36 -12.61
CA PRO A 248 -17.18 -15.97 -13.94
C PRO A 248 -17.54 -14.52 -14.33
N LEU A 249 -18.73 -14.06 -13.99
CA LEU A 249 -19.18 -12.70 -14.29
C LEU A 249 -18.42 -11.67 -13.48
N THR A 250 -18.24 -11.94 -12.21
CA THR A 250 -17.48 -11.07 -11.32
C THR A 250 -16.00 -11.02 -11.69
N MET A 251 -15.42 -12.17 -12.07
CA MET A 251 -14.04 -12.23 -12.59
C MET A 251 -13.87 -11.42 -13.87
N LEU A 252 -14.84 -11.50 -14.79
CA LEU A 252 -14.83 -10.74 -16.02
C LEU A 252 -14.92 -9.23 -15.74
N ALA A 253 -15.84 -8.81 -14.87
CA ALA A 253 -15.97 -7.43 -14.46
C ALA A 253 -14.70 -6.91 -13.78
N PHE A 254 -14.12 -7.68 -12.86
CA PHE A 254 -12.85 -7.35 -12.22
C PHE A 254 -11.71 -7.20 -13.23
N PHE A 255 -11.60 -8.13 -14.17
CA PHE A 255 -10.59 -8.09 -15.24
C PHE A 255 -10.71 -6.83 -16.09
N PHE A 256 -11.91 -6.47 -16.53
CA PHE A 256 -12.12 -5.23 -17.31
C PHE A 256 -11.80 -3.97 -16.52
N GLY A 257 -12.18 -3.91 -15.25
CA GLY A 257 -11.80 -2.81 -14.38
C GLY A 257 -10.29 -2.70 -14.22
N MET A 258 -9.61 -3.83 -14.02
CA MET A 258 -8.14 -3.83 -13.96
C MET A 258 -7.51 -3.40 -15.28
N LEU A 259 -8.07 -3.77 -16.45
CA LEU A 259 -7.60 -3.28 -17.74
C LEU A 259 -7.72 -1.75 -17.87
N ILE A 260 -8.87 -1.19 -17.49
CA ILE A 260 -9.12 0.26 -17.54
C ILE A 260 -8.10 1.00 -16.68
N PHE A 261 -7.97 0.63 -15.42
CA PHE A 261 -7.05 1.30 -14.49
C PHE A 261 -5.58 1.02 -14.82
N ALA A 262 -5.21 -0.19 -15.28
CA ALA A 262 -3.85 -0.48 -15.72
C ALA A 262 -3.47 0.34 -16.97
N ARG A 263 -4.41 0.55 -17.89
CA ARG A 263 -4.21 1.43 -19.05
C ARG A 263 -4.04 2.88 -18.61
N ALA A 264 -4.86 3.36 -17.68
CA ALA A 264 -4.74 4.70 -17.13
C ALA A 264 -3.39 4.88 -16.41
N GLN A 265 -2.94 3.90 -15.61
CA GLN A 265 -1.62 3.94 -14.98
C GLN A 265 -0.48 4.03 -16.00
N GLN A 266 -0.60 3.35 -17.13
CA GLN A 266 0.40 3.43 -18.20
C GLN A 266 0.49 4.86 -18.77
N LEU A 267 -0.63 5.59 -18.85
CA LEU A 267 -0.70 6.97 -19.32
C LEU A 267 -0.24 7.98 -18.27
N GLU A 268 -0.49 7.72 -16.99
CA GLU A 268 -0.03 8.56 -15.88
C GLU A 268 1.50 8.50 -15.68
N GLY A 269 2.14 7.45 -16.14
CA GLY A 269 3.57 7.22 -15.96
C GLY A 269 3.92 6.44 -14.68
N PRO A 270 5.21 6.32 -14.35
CA PRO A 270 5.68 5.52 -13.23
C PRO A 270 5.28 6.13 -11.88
N GLY A 271 4.93 5.28 -10.93
CA GLY A 271 4.63 5.64 -9.55
C GLY A 271 3.19 5.36 -9.11
N SER A 272 2.85 5.78 -7.91
CA SER A 272 1.50 5.66 -7.35
C SER A 272 0.62 6.82 -7.82
N GLY A 273 -0.04 6.65 -8.96
CA GLY A 273 -1.00 7.60 -9.51
C GLY A 273 -2.44 7.37 -9.05
N VAL A 274 -3.37 8.10 -9.66
CA VAL A 274 -4.83 7.92 -9.44
C VAL A 274 -5.25 6.51 -9.86
N ALA A 275 -4.77 6.05 -11.01
CA ALA A 275 -5.09 4.74 -11.54
C ALA A 275 -4.59 3.59 -10.65
N PHE A 276 -3.39 3.71 -10.09
CA PHE A 276 -2.89 2.73 -9.12
C PHE A 276 -3.76 2.71 -7.84
N GLY A 277 -4.21 3.89 -7.40
CA GLY A 277 -5.19 4.02 -6.32
C GLY A 277 -6.49 3.30 -6.61
N GLY A 278 -7.00 3.41 -7.84
CA GLY A 278 -8.19 2.70 -8.31
C GLY A 278 -8.01 1.18 -8.33
N MET A 279 -6.90 0.69 -8.90
CA MET A 279 -6.58 -0.76 -8.93
C MET A 279 -6.49 -1.36 -7.54
N THR A 280 -5.75 -0.72 -6.62
CA THR A 280 -5.62 -1.23 -5.25
C THR A 280 -6.95 -1.20 -4.50
N THR A 281 -7.79 -0.19 -4.74
CA THR A 281 -9.14 -0.12 -4.17
C THR A 281 -10.01 -1.25 -4.68
N MET A 282 -10.03 -1.49 -5.99
CA MET A 282 -10.75 -2.63 -6.57
C MET A 282 -10.23 -3.96 -6.04
N ALA A 283 -8.90 -4.16 -5.98
CA ALA A 283 -8.31 -5.38 -5.46
C ALA A 283 -8.76 -5.67 -4.01
N ILE A 284 -8.87 -4.63 -3.18
CA ILE A 284 -9.34 -4.78 -1.81
C ILE A 284 -10.86 -5.04 -1.78
N ILE A 285 -11.67 -4.27 -2.52
CA ILE A 285 -13.13 -4.46 -2.53
C ILE A 285 -13.50 -5.87 -3.00
N PHE A 286 -13.00 -6.30 -4.14
CA PHE A 286 -13.32 -7.61 -4.69
C PHE A 286 -12.69 -8.75 -3.89
N GLY A 287 -11.48 -8.54 -3.32
CA GLY A 287 -10.79 -9.56 -2.51
C GLY A 287 -11.39 -9.77 -1.12
N GLN A 288 -11.89 -8.71 -0.50
CA GLN A 288 -12.36 -8.75 0.89
C GLN A 288 -13.89 -8.90 1.01
N TYR A 289 -14.65 -8.25 0.12
CA TYR A 289 -16.10 -8.09 0.26
C TYR A 289 -16.91 -8.89 -0.75
N LEU A 290 -16.29 -9.73 -1.56
CA LEU A 290 -17.00 -10.63 -2.47
C LEU A 290 -17.50 -11.87 -1.76
N LYS A 291 -18.34 -11.67 -0.74
CA LYS A 291 -18.98 -12.71 0.04
C LYS A 291 -20.50 -12.61 -0.13
N PRO A 292 -21.24 -13.74 -0.04
CA PRO A 292 -22.69 -13.76 -0.22
C PRO A 292 -23.46 -12.79 0.70
N ASP A 293 -22.93 -12.54 1.91
CA ASP A 293 -23.59 -11.78 2.95
C ASP A 293 -23.13 -10.31 3.05
N GLN A 294 -22.31 -9.84 2.11
CA GLN A 294 -21.76 -8.48 2.16
C GLN A 294 -22.22 -7.60 0.99
N ASP A 295 -22.69 -6.40 1.31
CA ASP A 295 -23.06 -5.39 0.35
C ASP A 295 -21.81 -4.63 -0.15
N LEU A 296 -21.46 -4.85 -1.42
CA LEU A 296 -20.37 -4.15 -2.10
C LEU A 296 -20.59 -2.64 -2.15
N MET A 297 -21.84 -2.18 -2.26
CA MET A 297 -22.16 -0.76 -2.32
C MET A 297 -21.87 -0.08 -0.97
N TYR A 298 -22.34 -0.68 0.13
CA TYR A 298 -22.03 -0.19 1.47
C TYR A 298 -20.50 -0.17 1.70
N SER A 299 -19.82 -1.26 1.37
CA SER A 299 -18.37 -1.37 1.50
C SER A 299 -17.62 -0.32 0.67
N ALA A 300 -18.09 -0.02 -0.54
CA ALA A 300 -17.49 1.00 -1.40
C ALA A 300 -17.71 2.42 -0.84
N LEU A 301 -18.91 2.74 -0.37
CA LEU A 301 -19.22 4.04 0.24
C LEU A 301 -18.48 4.25 1.56
N TYR A 302 -18.44 3.23 2.42
CA TYR A 302 -17.68 3.26 3.66
C TYR A 302 -16.18 3.52 3.38
N ARG A 303 -15.64 2.92 2.32
CA ARG A 303 -14.26 3.10 1.90
C ARG A 303 -13.98 4.51 1.40
N ILE A 304 -14.86 5.09 0.58
CA ILE A 304 -14.72 6.48 0.13
C ILE A 304 -14.63 7.43 1.33
N SER A 305 -15.56 7.29 2.28
CA SER A 305 -15.60 8.15 3.46
C SER A 305 -14.39 7.94 4.38
N SER A 306 -14.09 6.70 4.76
CA SER A 306 -13.00 6.38 5.69
C SER A 306 -11.62 6.76 5.12
N VAL A 307 -11.36 6.49 3.83
CA VAL A 307 -10.11 6.89 3.19
C VAL A 307 -10.01 8.41 3.05
N SER A 308 -11.09 9.09 2.69
CA SER A 308 -11.09 10.57 2.58
C SER A 308 -10.75 11.21 3.92
N VAL A 309 -11.36 10.76 5.01
CA VAL A 309 -11.05 11.23 6.37
C VAL A 309 -9.59 10.92 6.74
N ALA A 310 -9.12 9.70 6.50
CA ALA A 310 -7.75 9.30 6.80
C ALA A 310 -6.72 10.12 6.02
N VAL A 311 -6.96 10.38 4.73
CA VAL A 311 -6.09 11.24 3.90
C VAL A 311 -6.05 12.66 4.46
N VAL A 312 -7.21 13.27 4.77
CA VAL A 312 -7.28 14.62 5.32
C VAL A 312 -6.52 14.71 6.66
N LEU A 313 -6.75 13.76 7.58
CA LEU A 313 -6.07 13.74 8.87
C LEU A 313 -4.55 13.54 8.71
N THR A 314 -4.12 12.67 7.80
CA THR A 314 -2.70 12.46 7.53
C THR A 314 -2.05 13.71 6.93
N LEU A 315 -2.74 14.41 6.03
CA LEU A 315 -2.25 15.67 5.46
C LEU A 315 -2.17 16.79 6.52
N LEU A 316 -3.14 16.88 7.42
CA LEU A 316 -3.09 17.83 8.54
C LEU A 316 -1.91 17.56 9.46
N LEU A 317 -1.69 16.28 9.85
CA LEU A 317 -0.53 15.88 10.65
C LEU A 317 0.79 16.20 9.93
N ALA A 318 0.89 15.89 8.64
CA ALA A 318 2.06 16.21 7.83
C ALA A 318 2.32 17.73 7.82
N THR A 319 1.29 18.54 7.61
CA THR A 319 1.39 20.00 7.61
C THR A 319 1.93 20.51 8.94
N VAL A 320 1.36 20.06 10.06
CA VAL A 320 1.80 20.49 11.40
C VAL A 320 3.27 20.12 11.65
N LEU A 321 3.66 18.89 11.35
CA LEU A 321 5.03 18.42 11.62
C LEU A 321 6.05 19.08 10.71
N TYR A 322 5.75 19.31 9.43
CA TYR A 322 6.65 20.03 8.53
C TYR A 322 6.79 21.51 8.90
N LEU A 323 5.72 22.19 9.31
CA LEU A 323 5.80 23.56 9.81
C LEU A 323 6.65 23.67 11.08
N GLN A 324 6.58 22.68 11.97
CA GLN A 324 7.46 22.65 13.16
C GLN A 324 8.92 22.44 12.80
N LEU A 325 9.22 21.60 11.82
CA LEU A 325 10.58 21.38 11.32
C LEU A 325 11.16 22.66 10.69
N ASP A 326 10.40 23.33 9.85
CA ASP A 326 10.83 24.58 9.20
C ASP A 326 11.13 25.67 10.23
N ARG A 327 10.29 25.83 11.25
CA ARG A 327 10.53 26.77 12.34
C ARG A 327 11.81 26.44 13.12
N ARG A 328 12.13 25.16 13.37
CA ARG A 328 13.36 24.72 14.03
C ARG A 328 14.58 25.01 13.17
N ASN A 329 14.52 24.72 11.88
CA ASN A 329 15.61 24.98 10.93
C ASN A 329 15.93 26.48 10.84
N LEU A 330 14.91 27.34 10.80
CA LEU A 330 15.07 28.80 10.81
C LEU A 330 15.75 29.30 12.09
N LYS A 331 15.34 28.81 13.26
CA LYS A 331 15.97 29.19 14.55
C LYS A 331 17.42 28.71 14.62
N THR A 332 17.72 27.52 14.15
CA THR A 332 19.09 26.97 14.16
C THR A 332 20.00 27.77 13.22
N ASN A 333 19.50 28.18 12.05
CA ASN A 333 20.26 29.00 11.12
C ASN A 333 20.45 30.46 11.61
N ALA A 334 19.46 31.00 12.32
CA ALA A 334 19.59 32.33 12.94
C ALA A 334 20.66 32.33 14.04
N ASN A 335 20.68 31.30 14.89
CA ASN A 335 21.69 31.15 15.95
C ASN A 335 23.12 30.93 15.40
N LYS A 336 23.25 30.26 14.24
CA LYS A 336 24.56 30.08 13.58
C LYS A 336 25.08 31.37 12.94
N LYS A 337 24.20 32.30 12.59
CA LYS A 337 24.54 33.60 11.98
C LYS A 337 24.72 34.72 13.02
N ALA A 338 24.34 34.51 14.27
CA ALA A 338 24.62 35.46 15.35
C ALA A 338 26.15 35.54 15.55
N PRO A 339 26.79 36.71 15.38
CA PRO A 339 28.22 36.84 15.62
C PRO A 339 28.50 36.51 17.08
N LEU A 340 29.56 35.69 17.33
CA LEU A 340 30.19 35.61 18.63
C LEU A 340 30.62 37.02 18.98
N SER A 341 29.78 37.77 19.70
CA SER A 341 30.17 39.04 20.28
C SER A 341 31.29 38.73 21.24
N SER A 342 32.49 39.11 20.80
CA SER A 342 33.75 39.14 21.54
C SER A 342 33.56 39.61 22.97
N ASN A 343 34.02 38.81 23.91
CA ASN A 343 34.61 39.31 25.14
C ASN A 343 36.09 39.47 24.93
#